data_ac33633e495ae930caf82dcd64d78498
#
_entry.id   ac33633e495ae930caf82dcd64d78498
#
_cell.length_a   1.000
_cell.length_b   1.000
_cell.length_c   1.000
_cell.angle_alpha   90.00
_cell.angle_beta   90.00
_cell.angle_gamma   90.00
#
_symmetry.space_group_name_H-M   'P 1'
#
loop_
_entity.id
_entity.type
_entity.pdbx_description
1 polymer ?
#
loop_
_entity_poly.entity_id
_entity_poly.type
_entity_poly.pdbx_seq_one_letter_code
_entity_poly.pdbx_strand_id
1 'polypeptide(L)'
;MNDQSTSSSLSRRTFVKGAAVSSAVLGFPAITQSKSPNGKLAVGLIGVGGRGRGHVAGCRNEQVVSLCDVNKKNLDGAARYPWCKGARTYVDFRDFYEKFDDLDAVVVSTTEHTHAFATLPALQARKH
;
A
#
# COMPACT_ATOMS: atom_id res chain seq x y z
N MET A 1 -55.19 31.23 -23.60
CA MET A 1 -54.25 30.82 -22.53
C MET A 1 -53.45 29.65 -23.05
N ASN A 2 -52.25 29.91 -23.62
CA ASN A 2 -51.38 28.90 -24.15
C ASN A 2 -50.17 28.78 -23.23
N ASP A 3 -50.15 27.66 -22.54
CA ASP A 3 -49.00 27.31 -21.67
C ASP A 3 -48.05 26.48 -22.49
N GLN A 4 -46.95 27.09 -22.91
CA GLN A 4 -45.85 26.39 -23.61
C GLN A 4 -44.78 25.98 -22.58
N SER A 5 -44.86 24.76 -22.13
CA SER A 5 -43.75 24.15 -21.36
C SER A 5 -42.53 23.89 -22.27
N THR A 6 -41.54 24.73 -22.23
CA THR A 6 -40.26 24.53 -22.90
C THR A 6 -39.43 23.49 -22.13
N SER A 7 -39.46 22.23 -22.60
CA SER A 7 -38.51 21.22 -22.14
C SER A 7 -37.16 21.48 -22.78
N SER A 8 -36.22 22.04 -22.01
CA SER A 8 -34.84 22.20 -22.44
C SER A 8 -34.14 20.84 -22.42
N SER A 9 -34.00 20.21 -23.57
CA SER A 9 -33.20 19.00 -23.75
C SER A 9 -31.71 19.33 -23.58
N LEU A 10 -31.11 18.88 -22.50
CA LEU A 10 -29.67 18.99 -22.29
C LEU A 10 -28.93 18.19 -23.39
N SER A 11 -28.19 18.89 -24.23
CA SER A 11 -27.34 18.27 -25.26
C SER A 11 -26.23 17.43 -24.60
N ARG A 12 -25.90 16.29 -25.22
CA ARG A 12 -24.75 15.44 -24.79
C ARG A 12 -23.46 16.23 -24.66
N ARG A 13 -23.26 17.23 -25.50
CA ARG A 13 -22.11 18.13 -25.48
C ARG A 13 -22.08 19.04 -24.23
N THR A 14 -23.23 19.49 -23.76
CA THR A 14 -23.37 20.30 -22.55
C THR A 14 -23.13 19.43 -21.31
N PHE A 15 -23.57 18.17 -21.31
CA PHE A 15 -23.33 17.21 -20.24
C PHE A 15 -21.83 16.89 -20.08
N VAL A 16 -21.13 16.63 -21.21
CA VAL A 16 -19.69 16.33 -21.18
C VAL A 16 -18.87 17.53 -20.70
N LYS A 17 -19.24 18.75 -21.08
CA LYS A 17 -18.55 19.97 -20.60
C LYS A 17 -18.80 20.23 -19.10
N GLY A 18 -20.00 19.93 -18.60
CA GLY A 18 -20.31 20.02 -17.18
C GLY A 18 -19.60 18.97 -16.32
N ALA A 19 -19.45 17.74 -16.83
CA ALA A 19 -18.75 16.67 -16.15
C ALA A 19 -17.23 16.90 -16.05
N ALA A 20 -16.63 17.56 -17.04
CA ALA A 20 -15.19 17.87 -17.05
C ALA A 20 -14.77 18.90 -16.01
N VAL A 21 -15.66 19.78 -15.58
CA VAL A 21 -15.36 20.79 -14.55
C VAL A 21 -15.57 20.25 -13.15
N SER A 22 -16.46 19.27 -12.97
CA SER A 22 -16.73 18.64 -11.64
C SER A 22 -15.69 17.63 -11.21
N SER A 23 -14.90 17.06 -12.15
CA SER A 23 -13.88 16.05 -11.83
C SER A 23 -12.55 16.64 -11.36
N ALA A 24 -12.37 17.94 -11.42
CA ALA A 24 -11.13 18.60 -10.98
C ALA A 24 -11.04 18.78 -9.45
N VAL A 25 -12.10 18.50 -8.67
CA VAL A 25 -12.13 18.70 -7.22
C VAL A 25 -12.19 17.39 -6.44
N LEU A 26 -12.42 16.24 -7.11
CA LEU A 26 -12.52 14.94 -6.45
C LEU A 26 -11.23 14.14 -6.65
N GLY A 27 -10.31 14.32 -5.71
CA GLY A 27 -9.37 13.26 -5.34
C GLY A 27 -8.16 13.09 -6.24
N PHE A 28 -7.24 14.03 -6.18
CA PHE A 28 -5.85 13.56 -6.19
C PHE A 28 -5.71 12.61 -5.00
N PRO A 29 -5.16 11.38 -5.20
CA PRO A 29 -4.84 10.54 -4.06
C PRO A 29 -3.99 11.38 -3.12
N ALA A 30 -4.45 11.55 -1.89
CA ALA A 30 -3.66 12.23 -0.88
C ALA A 30 -2.34 11.47 -0.81
N ILE A 31 -1.27 12.09 -1.30
CA ILE A 31 0.07 11.56 -1.08
C ILE A 31 0.25 11.63 0.42
N THR A 32 0.09 10.49 1.09
CA THR A 32 0.35 10.40 2.51
C THR A 32 1.81 10.72 2.70
N GLN A 33 2.08 11.88 3.29
CA GLN A 33 3.45 12.23 3.65
C GLN A 33 3.93 11.16 4.63
N SER A 34 5.05 10.51 4.29
CA SER A 34 5.73 9.59 5.18
C SER A 34 5.96 10.26 6.54
N LYS A 35 5.54 9.60 7.61
CA LYS A 35 5.82 10.06 8.98
C LYS A 35 7.31 9.94 9.34
N SER A 36 8.12 9.39 8.45
CA SER A 36 9.56 9.23 8.65
C SER A 36 10.26 10.59 8.57
N PRO A 37 11.06 10.97 9.57
CA PRO A 37 11.79 12.24 9.59
C PRO A 37 12.77 12.40 8.41
N ASN A 38 13.12 11.34 7.72
CA ASN A 38 14.04 11.33 6.58
C ASN A 38 13.35 11.27 5.21
N GLY A 39 12.01 11.42 5.15
CA GLY A 39 11.25 11.29 3.90
C GLY A 39 11.19 9.87 3.34
N LYS A 40 11.67 8.86 4.07
CA LYS A 40 11.60 7.45 3.70
C LYS A 40 10.32 6.82 4.20
N LEU A 41 9.78 5.88 3.43
CA LEU A 41 8.64 5.08 3.87
C LEU A 41 9.10 4.04 4.91
N ALA A 42 8.34 3.91 5.98
CA ALA A 42 8.46 2.82 6.94
C ALA A 42 7.78 1.57 6.35
N VAL A 43 8.57 0.58 5.92
CA VAL A 43 8.08 -0.56 5.16
C VAL A 43 8.22 -1.86 5.95
N GLY A 44 7.16 -2.67 5.94
CA GLY A 44 7.19 -4.05 6.38
C GLY A 44 7.13 -5.01 5.20
N LEU A 45 7.82 -6.14 5.24
CA LEU A 45 7.82 -7.13 4.17
C LEU A 45 7.37 -8.49 4.68
N ILE A 46 6.41 -9.10 4.00
CA ILE A 46 5.89 -10.44 4.26
C ILE A 46 6.22 -11.36 3.08
N GLY A 47 6.95 -12.44 3.34
CA GLY A 47 7.50 -13.32 2.31
C GLY A 47 8.82 -12.77 1.76
N VAL A 48 9.92 -12.98 2.48
CA VAL A 48 11.25 -12.43 2.12
C VAL A 48 12.16 -13.45 1.44
N GLY A 49 11.64 -14.65 1.18
CA GLY A 49 12.31 -15.71 0.43
C GLY A 49 12.03 -15.65 -1.07
N GLY A 50 12.69 -16.50 -1.86
CA GLY A 50 12.42 -16.66 -3.29
C GLY A 50 12.33 -15.33 -4.03
N ARG A 51 11.16 -15.06 -4.62
CA ARG A 51 10.85 -13.81 -5.31
C ARG A 51 10.91 -12.60 -4.38
N GLY A 52 10.51 -12.75 -3.12
CA GLY A 52 10.52 -11.69 -2.11
C GLY A 52 11.90 -11.09 -1.88
N ARG A 53 12.99 -11.81 -2.13
CA ARG A 53 14.36 -11.25 -2.05
C ARG A 53 14.56 -10.05 -2.97
N GLY A 54 13.97 -10.10 -4.16
CA GLY A 54 13.99 -8.97 -5.10
C GLY A 54 13.28 -7.74 -4.53
N HIS A 55 12.16 -7.94 -3.83
CA HIS A 55 11.42 -6.87 -3.19
C HIS A 55 12.15 -6.31 -1.97
N VAL A 56 12.80 -7.16 -1.16
CA VAL A 56 13.70 -6.71 -0.08
C VAL A 56 14.81 -5.81 -0.66
N ALA A 57 15.43 -6.21 -1.78
CA ALA A 57 16.44 -5.40 -2.43
C ALA A 57 15.87 -4.09 -3.02
N GLY A 58 14.63 -4.10 -3.52
CA GLY A 58 13.92 -2.92 -4.00
C GLY A 58 13.71 -1.86 -2.92
N CYS A 59 13.51 -2.29 -1.67
CA CYS A 59 13.31 -1.40 -0.51
C CYS A 59 14.61 -0.83 0.08
N ARG A 60 15.75 -0.97 -0.58
CA ARG A 60 17.06 -0.51 -0.05
C ARG A 60 17.15 0.98 0.28
N ASN A 61 16.31 1.81 -0.34
CA ASN A 61 16.28 3.25 -0.12
C ASN A 61 15.25 3.67 0.92
N GLU A 62 14.43 2.72 1.38
CA GLU A 62 13.38 2.94 2.37
C GLU A 62 13.83 2.49 3.77
N GLN A 63 13.02 2.77 4.77
CA GLN A 63 13.23 2.28 6.12
C GLN A 63 12.53 0.92 6.30
N VAL A 64 13.26 -0.17 6.22
CA VAL A 64 12.71 -1.49 6.51
C VAL A 64 12.58 -1.65 8.02
N VAL A 65 11.34 -1.73 8.52
CA VAL A 65 11.00 -1.78 9.94
C VAL A 65 10.73 -3.21 10.40
N SER A 66 10.15 -4.04 9.54
CA SER A 66 9.81 -5.42 9.91
C SER A 66 9.87 -6.38 8.72
N LEU A 67 10.22 -7.63 9.01
CA LEU A 67 10.36 -8.73 8.06
C LEU A 67 9.56 -9.93 8.57
N CYS A 68 8.85 -10.62 7.69
CA CYS A 68 8.10 -11.82 8.01
C CYS A 68 8.32 -12.92 6.97
N ASP A 69 8.64 -14.13 7.41
CA ASP A 69 8.67 -15.33 6.55
C ASP A 69 8.59 -16.57 7.44
N VAL A 70 7.78 -17.55 7.04
CA VAL A 70 7.66 -18.83 7.77
C VAL A 70 8.97 -19.61 7.80
N ASN A 71 9.84 -19.37 6.84
CA ASN A 71 11.17 -19.98 6.78
C ASN A 71 12.22 -19.09 7.45
N LYS A 72 12.67 -19.51 8.62
CA LYS A 72 13.69 -18.78 9.40
C LYS A 72 14.97 -18.51 8.63
N LYS A 73 15.40 -19.41 7.72
CA LYS A 73 16.60 -19.18 6.89
C LYS A 73 16.42 -17.96 5.97
N ASN A 74 15.21 -17.74 5.45
CA ASN A 74 14.90 -16.57 4.63
C ASN A 74 14.95 -15.29 5.47
N LEU A 75 14.35 -15.31 6.68
CA LEU A 75 14.41 -14.19 7.63
C LEU A 75 15.86 -13.83 7.98
N ASP A 76 16.64 -14.81 8.40
CA ASP A 76 18.05 -14.60 8.76
C ASP A 76 18.87 -14.06 7.58
N GLY A 77 18.53 -14.51 6.37
CA GLY A 77 19.12 -14.00 5.13
C GLY A 77 18.77 -12.55 4.84
N ALA A 78 17.50 -12.20 4.96
CA ALA A 78 17.00 -10.84 4.74
C ALA A 78 17.48 -9.85 5.79
N ALA A 79 17.53 -10.26 7.07
CA ALA A 79 18.01 -9.42 8.18
C ALA A 79 19.49 -9.02 8.06
N ARG A 80 20.29 -9.73 7.25
CA ARG A 80 21.71 -9.42 7.00
C ARG A 80 21.91 -8.23 6.07
N TYR A 81 20.91 -7.83 5.30
CA TYR A 81 21.05 -6.64 4.44
C TYR A 81 21.25 -5.38 5.29
N PRO A 82 22.18 -4.49 4.90
CA PRO A 82 22.48 -3.27 5.68
C PRO A 82 21.25 -2.40 5.97
N TRP A 83 20.30 -2.34 5.01
CA TRP A 83 19.05 -1.54 5.13
C TRP A 83 17.96 -2.24 5.92
N CYS A 84 18.14 -3.53 6.26
CA CYS A 84 17.24 -4.27 7.15
C CYS A 84 17.78 -4.34 8.59
N LYS A 85 18.91 -3.69 8.87
CA LYS A 85 19.53 -3.72 10.20
C LYS A 85 18.60 -3.08 11.23
N GLY A 86 18.25 -3.86 12.25
CA GLY A 86 17.31 -3.43 13.30
C GLY A 86 15.84 -3.68 12.98
N ALA A 87 15.51 -4.24 11.81
CA ALA A 87 14.16 -4.67 11.49
C ALA A 87 13.70 -5.79 12.44
N ARG A 88 12.46 -5.70 12.91
CA ARG A 88 11.81 -6.77 13.67
C ARG A 88 11.56 -7.97 12.76
N THR A 89 11.68 -9.19 13.29
CA THR A 89 11.47 -10.41 12.51
C THR A 89 10.33 -11.24 13.08
N TYR A 90 9.48 -11.77 12.20
CA TYR A 90 8.31 -12.57 12.55
C TYR A 90 8.25 -13.82 11.69
N VAL A 91 7.86 -14.95 12.26
CA VAL A 91 7.62 -16.20 11.51
C VAL A 91 6.16 -16.33 11.10
N ASP A 92 5.25 -15.65 11.77
CA ASP A 92 3.83 -15.59 11.48
C ASP A 92 3.42 -14.14 11.13
N PHE A 93 2.69 -13.97 10.03
CA PHE A 93 2.23 -12.64 9.62
C PHE A 93 1.17 -12.06 10.57
N ARG A 94 0.50 -12.89 11.38
CA ARG A 94 -0.44 -12.43 12.39
C ARG A 94 0.27 -11.66 13.49
N ASP A 95 1.38 -12.20 13.99
CA ASP A 95 2.24 -11.53 14.98
C ASP A 95 2.85 -10.23 14.41
N PHE A 96 3.18 -10.25 13.10
CA PHE A 96 3.64 -9.05 12.41
C PHE A 96 2.57 -7.94 12.45
N TYR A 97 1.29 -8.29 12.28
CA TYR A 97 0.19 -7.32 12.30
C TYR A 97 -0.22 -6.85 13.70
N GLU A 98 0.20 -7.49 14.75
CA GLU A 98 0.01 -6.98 16.12
C GLU A 98 0.84 -5.72 16.40
N LYS A 99 1.91 -5.47 15.65
CA LYS A 99 2.90 -4.40 15.89
C LYS A 99 3.26 -3.64 14.61
N PHE A 100 2.28 -3.25 13.82
CA PHE A 100 2.51 -2.63 12.51
C PHE A 100 2.03 -1.16 12.41
N ASP A 101 1.62 -0.56 13.52
CA ASP A 101 1.10 0.81 13.54
C ASP A 101 2.09 1.84 13.00
N ASP A 102 3.38 1.58 13.17
CA ASP A 102 4.50 2.40 12.73
C ASP A 102 4.86 2.23 11.25
N LEU A 103 4.14 1.38 10.49
CA LEU A 103 4.38 1.18 9.07
C LEU A 103 3.56 2.16 8.21
N ASP A 104 4.15 2.62 7.12
CA ASP A 104 3.47 3.35 6.05
C ASP A 104 2.97 2.39 4.97
N ALA A 105 3.74 1.33 4.68
CA ALA A 105 3.45 0.37 3.62
C ALA A 105 3.82 -1.06 4.01
N VAL A 106 3.14 -2.03 3.38
CA VAL A 106 3.43 -3.45 3.51
C VAL A 106 3.61 -4.07 2.12
N VAL A 107 4.74 -4.74 1.92
CA VAL A 107 5.02 -5.50 0.70
C VAL A 107 4.76 -6.97 0.97
N VAL A 108 3.77 -7.54 0.28
CA VAL A 108 3.40 -8.95 0.41
C VAL A 108 3.92 -9.73 -0.79
N SER A 109 4.74 -10.75 -0.54
CA SER A 109 5.37 -11.61 -1.56
C SER A 109 5.21 -13.09 -1.23
N THR A 110 4.06 -13.43 -0.66
CA THR A 110 3.70 -14.80 -0.31
C THR A 110 3.19 -15.57 -1.53
N THR A 111 3.02 -16.88 -1.35
CA THR A 111 2.36 -17.75 -2.33
C THR A 111 0.88 -17.36 -2.52
N GLU A 112 0.31 -17.65 -3.68
CA GLU A 112 -1.02 -17.22 -4.10
C GLU A 112 -2.13 -17.50 -3.07
N HIS A 113 -2.12 -18.70 -2.48
CA HIS A 113 -3.14 -19.13 -1.51
C HIS A 113 -3.10 -18.40 -0.17
N THR A 114 -1.97 -17.77 0.20
CA THR A 114 -1.83 -16.98 1.43
C THR A 114 -1.82 -15.48 1.17
N HIS A 115 -1.66 -15.07 -0.09
CA HIS A 115 -1.45 -13.67 -0.46
C HIS A 115 -2.60 -12.75 -0.01
N ALA A 116 -3.84 -13.16 -0.25
CA ALA A 116 -5.01 -12.38 0.15
C ALA A 116 -5.12 -12.23 1.68
N PHE A 117 -4.87 -13.31 2.43
CA PHE A 117 -4.92 -13.27 3.90
C PHE A 117 -3.84 -12.37 4.49
N ALA A 118 -2.66 -12.36 3.88
CA ALA A 118 -1.56 -11.48 4.31
C ALA A 118 -1.75 -10.02 3.87
N THR A 119 -2.53 -9.74 2.82
CA THR A 119 -2.74 -8.39 2.30
C THR A 119 -3.91 -7.68 2.98
N LEU A 120 -4.99 -8.40 3.27
CA LEU A 120 -6.23 -7.83 3.76
C LEU A 120 -6.07 -6.97 5.03
N PRO A 121 -5.32 -7.39 6.07
CA PRO A 121 -5.14 -6.57 7.27
C PRO A 121 -4.47 -5.22 6.98
N ALA A 122 -3.49 -5.16 6.06
CA ALA A 122 -2.86 -3.91 5.67
C ALA A 122 -3.84 -2.94 5.02
N LEU A 123 -4.70 -3.44 4.11
CA LEU A 123 -5.73 -2.65 3.45
C LEU A 123 -6.78 -2.14 4.45
N GLN A 124 -7.23 -2.98 5.38
CA GLN A 124 -8.17 -2.59 6.42
C GLN A 124 -7.62 -1.49 7.32
N ALA A 125 -6.33 -1.52 7.59
CA ALA A 125 -5.63 -0.49 8.35
C ALA A 125 -5.17 0.71 7.50
N ARG A 126 -5.61 0.79 6.24
CA ARG A 126 -5.28 1.88 5.30
C ARG A 126 -3.78 2.08 5.09
N LYS A 127 -3.00 1.01 5.14
CA LYS A 127 -1.59 1.02 4.76
C LYS A 127 -1.45 0.80 3.24
N HIS A 128 -0.40 1.34 2.66
CA HIS A 128 -0.06 1.10 1.26
C HIS A 128 0.55 -0.27 1.02
#